data_6e6520e0b20a090bf729ffa47430d5da
#
_entry.id   6e6520e0b20a090bf729ffa47430d5da
#
_cell.length_a   1.000
_cell.length_b   1.000
_cell.length_c   1.000
_cell.angle_alpha   90.00
_cell.angle_beta   90.00
_cell.angle_gamma   90.00
#
_symmetry.space_group_name_H-M   'P 1'
#
loop_
_entity.id
_entity.type
_entity.pdbx_description
1 polymer ?
#
loop_
_entity_poly.entity_id
_entity_poly.type
_entity_poly.pdbx_seq_one_letter_code
_entity_poly.pdbx_strand_id
1 'polypeptide(L)'
;VGKPVAMLLLNGNATVTVCHSKTRDLPEVCRRADILVAAIGKAGMITPDFVKPGATVIDVGMNTITDPAEFKEFFAGNEKREHDFATKGSTLIGDVHPKVVEVAGAMTPVPGGVGPLTIAMLMSNTVKAAKLRRGEKVSSLAVR
;
A
#
# COMPACT_ATOMS: atom_id res chain seq x y z
N VAL A 1 0.89 -4.86 -8.76
CA VAL A 1 0.10 -3.64 -8.51
C VAL A 1 0.87 -2.37 -8.88
N GLY A 2 2.15 -2.23 -8.49
CA GLY A 2 2.92 -1.00 -8.64
C GLY A 2 2.98 -0.42 -10.07
N LYS A 3 3.32 -1.24 -11.07
CA LYS A 3 3.40 -0.77 -12.47
C LYS A 3 2.06 -0.23 -13.01
N PRO A 4 0.91 -0.93 -12.88
CA PRO A 4 -0.38 -0.39 -13.28
C PRO A 4 -0.74 0.92 -12.57
N VAL A 5 -0.47 1.05 -11.27
CA VAL A 5 -0.69 2.30 -10.52
C VAL A 5 0.16 3.44 -11.08
N ALA A 6 1.44 3.18 -11.36
CA ALA A 6 2.34 4.17 -11.96
C ALA A 6 1.78 4.69 -13.31
N MET A 7 1.27 3.79 -14.16
CA MET A 7 0.65 4.16 -15.44
C MET A 7 -0.61 5.00 -15.25
N LEU A 8 -1.47 4.64 -14.30
CA LEU A 8 -2.68 5.41 -14.00
C LEU A 8 -2.37 6.82 -13.48
N LEU A 9 -1.38 6.94 -12.60
CA LEU A 9 -0.93 8.24 -12.08
C LEU A 9 -0.29 9.10 -13.17
N LEU A 10 0.51 8.50 -14.05
CA LEU A 10 1.08 9.20 -15.21
C LEU A 10 -0.03 9.74 -16.13
N ASN A 11 -1.05 8.93 -16.41
CA ASN A 11 -2.22 9.35 -17.18
C ASN A 11 -3.03 10.47 -16.48
N GLY A 12 -2.94 10.54 -15.14
CA GLY A 12 -3.50 11.61 -14.31
C GLY A 12 -2.60 12.84 -14.20
N ASN A 13 -1.56 12.97 -15.04
CA ASN A 13 -0.58 14.05 -15.05
C ASN A 13 0.26 14.20 -13.79
N ALA A 14 0.44 13.12 -13.02
CA ALA A 14 1.39 13.10 -11.92
C ALA A 14 2.83 12.91 -12.43
N THR A 15 3.80 13.51 -11.75
CA THR A 15 5.21 13.18 -11.94
C THR A 15 5.50 11.87 -11.21
N VAL A 16 5.80 10.82 -11.96
CA VAL A 16 5.95 9.46 -11.42
C VAL A 16 7.39 9.00 -11.50
N THR A 17 7.92 8.54 -10.38
CA THR A 17 9.21 7.84 -10.31
C THR A 17 8.95 6.38 -9.96
N VAL A 18 9.42 5.45 -10.80
CA VAL A 18 9.32 4.01 -10.54
C VAL A 18 10.66 3.50 -10.04
N CYS A 19 10.64 2.95 -8.83
CA CYS A 19 11.81 2.36 -8.18
C CYS A 19 11.75 0.83 -8.17
N HIS A 20 12.91 0.19 -8.03
CA HIS A 20 13.04 -1.25 -7.93
C HIS A 20 14.31 -1.62 -7.14
N SER A 21 14.54 -2.91 -6.90
CA SER A 21 15.67 -3.42 -6.10
C SER A 21 17.06 -3.06 -6.62
N LYS A 22 17.17 -2.56 -7.85
CA LYS A 22 18.43 -2.07 -8.45
C LYS A 22 18.57 -0.55 -8.45
N THR A 23 17.58 0.17 -7.92
CA THR A 23 17.64 1.62 -7.78
C THR A 23 18.70 1.98 -6.75
N ARG A 24 19.66 2.83 -7.15
CA ARG A 24 20.70 3.34 -6.23
C ARG A 24 20.08 4.33 -5.28
N ASP A 25 20.56 4.34 -4.04
CA ASP A 25 20.12 5.27 -2.99
C ASP A 25 18.60 5.34 -2.85
N LEU A 26 17.96 4.14 -2.83
CA LEU A 26 16.52 3.98 -2.85
C LEU A 26 15.80 4.82 -1.78
N PRO A 27 16.26 4.91 -0.51
CA PRO A 27 15.63 5.77 0.49
C PRO A 27 15.60 7.24 0.07
N GLU A 28 16.70 7.75 -0.48
CA GLU A 28 16.81 9.14 -0.92
C GLU A 28 15.84 9.45 -2.09
N VAL A 29 15.71 8.52 -3.03
CA VAL A 29 14.76 8.68 -4.14
C VAL A 29 13.32 8.67 -3.62
N CYS A 30 13.00 7.75 -2.70
CA CYS A 30 11.65 7.63 -2.11
C CYS A 30 11.27 8.88 -1.30
N ARG A 31 12.19 9.49 -0.55
CA ARG A 31 11.95 10.71 0.24
C ARG A 31 11.53 11.94 -0.58
N ARG A 32 11.67 11.93 -1.88
CA ARG A 32 11.21 13.04 -2.74
C ARG A 32 9.72 12.98 -3.02
N ALA A 33 9.08 11.83 -2.75
CA ALA A 33 7.68 11.62 -3.07
C ALA A 33 6.74 12.31 -2.08
N ASP A 34 5.73 13.01 -2.58
CA ASP A 34 4.59 13.50 -1.80
C ASP A 34 3.60 12.36 -1.53
N ILE A 35 3.53 11.42 -2.47
CA ILE A 35 2.75 10.17 -2.35
C ILE A 35 3.70 9.01 -2.62
N LEU A 36 3.91 8.15 -1.62
CA LEU A 36 4.73 6.95 -1.73
C LEU A 36 3.82 5.71 -1.81
N VAL A 37 3.94 4.94 -2.88
CA VAL A 37 3.21 3.68 -3.06
C VAL A 37 4.17 2.51 -2.86
N ALA A 38 3.96 1.72 -1.81
CA ALA A 38 4.73 0.51 -1.52
C ALA A 38 3.99 -0.72 -2.06
N ALA A 39 4.59 -1.42 -3.02
CA ALA A 39 4.05 -2.63 -3.66
C ALA A 39 5.20 -3.60 -3.98
N ILE A 40 5.95 -4.00 -2.95
CA ILE A 40 7.24 -4.71 -3.05
C ILE A 40 7.06 -6.19 -2.74
N GLY A 41 6.13 -6.52 -1.81
CA GLY A 41 5.92 -7.86 -1.29
C GLY A 41 6.99 -8.28 -0.28
N LYS A 42 7.47 -7.33 0.52
CA LYS A 42 8.42 -7.57 1.63
C LYS A 42 7.95 -6.85 2.89
N ALA A 43 7.68 -7.62 3.94
CA ALA A 43 7.21 -7.12 5.22
C ALA A 43 8.11 -6.00 5.78
N GLY A 44 7.51 -4.85 6.10
CA GLY A 44 8.16 -3.77 6.82
C GLY A 44 9.40 -3.15 6.16
N MET A 45 9.64 -3.42 4.87
CA MET A 45 10.85 -2.97 4.17
C MET A 45 10.97 -1.45 4.09
N ILE A 46 9.85 -0.75 3.97
CA ILE A 46 9.83 0.72 3.92
C ILE A 46 9.83 1.25 5.35
N THR A 47 10.96 1.70 5.78
CA THR A 47 11.21 2.29 7.10
C THR A 47 11.04 3.83 7.06
N PRO A 48 11.01 4.54 8.21
CA PRO A 48 10.84 6.01 8.24
C PRO A 48 11.85 6.79 7.38
N ASP A 49 13.06 6.28 7.18
CA ASP A 49 14.09 6.90 6.35
C ASP A 49 13.79 6.90 4.85
N PHE A 50 12.80 6.12 4.40
CA PHE A 50 12.29 6.15 3.02
C PHE A 50 11.23 7.23 2.80
N VAL A 51 10.68 7.83 3.84
CA VAL A 51 9.47 8.65 3.75
C VAL A 51 9.77 10.12 4.00
N LYS A 52 9.28 10.96 3.12
CA LYS A 52 9.28 12.41 3.32
C LYS A 52 8.34 12.76 4.48
N PRO A 53 8.76 13.58 5.45
CA PRO A 53 7.86 14.03 6.50
C PRO A 53 6.58 14.65 5.93
N GLY A 54 5.43 14.18 6.42
CA GLY A 54 4.12 14.63 5.97
C GLY A 54 3.61 13.99 4.66
N ALA A 55 4.37 13.08 4.02
CA ALA A 55 3.92 12.39 2.80
C ALA A 55 2.73 11.46 3.07
N THR A 56 1.96 11.21 2.02
CA THR A 56 0.93 10.17 2.02
C THR A 56 1.54 8.83 1.60
N VAL A 57 1.37 7.80 2.42
CA VAL A 57 1.91 6.47 2.15
C VAL A 57 0.79 5.48 1.85
N ILE A 58 0.83 4.87 0.68
CA ILE A 58 -0.11 3.85 0.23
C ILE A 58 0.60 2.50 0.29
N ASP A 59 0.28 1.71 1.31
CA ASP A 59 0.81 0.37 1.50
C ASP A 59 -0.10 -0.66 0.82
N VAL A 60 0.40 -1.28 -0.23
CA VAL A 60 -0.30 -2.34 -0.99
C VAL A 60 0.14 -3.73 -0.51
N GLY A 61 1.19 -3.79 0.32
CA GLY A 61 1.74 -5.03 0.83
C GLY A 61 0.73 -5.83 1.66
N MET A 62 0.81 -7.13 1.52
CA MET A 62 0.05 -8.07 2.34
C MET A 62 0.93 -9.29 2.60
N ASN A 63 1.67 -9.23 3.70
CA ASN A 63 2.59 -10.28 4.13
C ASN A 63 2.05 -10.94 5.40
N THR A 64 2.21 -12.25 5.51
CA THR A 64 1.79 -12.99 6.72
C THR A 64 3.00 -13.27 7.58
N ILE A 65 2.96 -12.87 8.84
CA ILE A 65 3.94 -13.20 9.86
C ILE A 65 3.40 -14.34 10.70
N THR A 66 4.19 -15.40 10.85
CA THR A 66 3.91 -16.57 11.70
C THR A 66 5.01 -16.79 12.73
N ASP A 67 6.18 -16.21 12.53
CA ASP A 67 7.29 -16.29 13.49
C ASP A 67 7.10 -15.29 14.64
N PRO A 68 7.09 -15.78 15.91
CA PRO A 68 7.00 -14.90 17.07
C PRO A 68 8.16 -13.90 17.22
N ALA A 69 9.35 -14.22 16.71
CA ALA A 69 10.50 -13.31 16.75
C ALA A 69 10.27 -12.13 15.79
N GLU A 70 9.87 -12.42 14.56
CA GLU A 70 9.50 -11.41 13.55
C GLU A 70 8.31 -10.57 14.01
N PHE A 71 7.31 -11.20 14.64
CA PHE A 71 6.18 -10.48 15.21
C PHE A 71 6.62 -9.42 16.23
N LYS A 72 7.50 -9.78 17.15
CA LYS A 72 8.00 -8.85 18.18
C LYS A 72 8.78 -7.69 17.60
N GLU A 73 9.49 -7.88 16.48
CA GLU A 73 10.21 -6.80 15.80
C GLU A 73 9.29 -5.67 15.36
N PHE A 74 8.11 -6.01 14.84
CA PHE A 74 7.17 -5.04 14.28
C PHE A 74 6.11 -4.54 15.28
N PHE A 75 5.68 -5.38 16.22
CA PHE A 75 4.47 -5.15 17.01
C PHE A 75 4.67 -5.28 18.53
N ALA A 76 5.89 -5.32 19.03
CA ALA A 76 6.13 -5.35 20.48
C ALA A 76 5.44 -4.17 21.17
N GLY A 77 4.67 -4.47 22.24
CA GLY A 77 3.91 -3.48 23.00
C GLY A 77 2.57 -3.08 22.38
N ASN A 78 2.14 -3.74 21.31
CA ASN A 78 0.81 -3.55 20.74
C ASN A 78 -0.14 -4.66 21.25
N GLU A 79 -0.78 -4.43 22.39
CA GLU A 79 -1.64 -5.41 23.08
C GLU A 79 -2.68 -6.06 22.18
N LYS A 80 -3.32 -5.27 21.30
CA LYS A 80 -4.32 -5.79 20.36
C LYS A 80 -3.71 -6.78 19.36
N ARG A 81 -2.56 -6.44 18.80
CA ARG A 81 -1.85 -7.32 17.86
C ARG A 81 -1.29 -8.55 18.54
N GLU A 82 -0.81 -8.43 19.78
CA GLU A 82 -0.33 -9.54 20.59
C GLU A 82 -1.45 -10.52 20.89
N HIS A 83 -2.64 -10.03 21.28
CA HIS A 83 -3.81 -10.87 21.51
C HIS A 83 -4.27 -11.59 20.21
N ASP A 84 -4.36 -10.87 19.09
CA ASP A 84 -4.72 -11.45 17.80
C ASP A 84 -3.72 -12.52 17.34
N PHE A 85 -2.42 -12.27 17.52
CA PHE A 85 -1.36 -13.22 17.17
C PHE A 85 -1.40 -14.48 18.04
N ALA A 86 -1.56 -14.31 19.36
CA ALA A 86 -1.69 -15.43 20.28
C ALA A 86 -2.90 -16.32 19.98
N THR A 87 -4.00 -15.72 19.48
CA THR A 87 -5.22 -16.45 19.18
C THR A 87 -5.17 -17.15 17.81
N LYS A 88 -4.61 -16.48 16.80
CA LYS A 88 -4.64 -16.92 15.38
C LYS A 88 -3.35 -17.59 14.92
N GLY A 89 -2.24 -17.46 15.67
CA GLY A 89 -0.91 -17.95 15.30
C GLY A 89 -0.28 -17.18 14.12
N SER A 90 -0.92 -16.10 13.65
CA SER A 90 -0.40 -15.30 12.54
C SER A 90 -0.98 -13.88 12.54
N THR A 91 -0.28 -12.97 11.90
CA THR A 91 -0.78 -11.60 11.66
C THR A 91 -0.40 -11.11 10.27
N LEU A 92 -1.12 -10.08 9.80
CA LEU A 92 -0.82 -9.42 8.54
C LEU A 92 -0.02 -8.14 8.76
N ILE A 93 0.97 -7.91 7.92
CA ILE A 93 1.73 -6.67 7.84
C ILE A 93 1.85 -6.24 6.37
N GLY A 94 1.95 -4.95 6.14
CA GLY A 94 2.27 -4.41 4.83
C GLY A 94 3.75 -4.45 4.47
N ASP A 95 4.08 -3.78 3.39
CA ASP A 95 5.46 -3.54 2.98
C ASP A 95 6.08 -2.37 3.76
N VAL A 96 5.25 -1.60 4.47
CA VAL A 96 5.64 -0.42 5.24
C VAL A 96 5.77 -0.77 6.71
N HIS A 97 6.88 -0.36 7.32
CA HIS A 97 7.13 -0.55 8.74
C HIS A 97 6.14 0.28 9.59
N PRO A 98 5.55 -0.26 10.66
CA PRO A 98 4.57 0.46 11.50
C PRO A 98 5.03 1.83 12.00
N LYS A 99 6.31 2.01 12.30
CA LYS A 99 6.89 3.30 12.74
C LYS A 99 6.79 4.42 11.69
N VAL A 100 6.48 4.11 10.44
CA VAL A 100 6.30 5.14 9.41
C VAL A 100 5.13 6.07 9.74
N VAL A 101 4.17 5.62 10.55
CA VAL A 101 3.08 6.47 11.04
C VAL A 101 3.56 7.72 11.78
N GLU A 102 4.75 7.68 12.37
CA GLU A 102 5.34 8.81 13.12
C GLU A 102 5.84 9.93 12.18
N VAL A 103 6.08 9.61 10.90
CA VAL A 103 6.67 10.52 9.90
C VAL A 103 5.68 10.88 8.81
N ALA A 104 4.83 9.94 8.42
CA ALA A 104 3.84 10.14 7.37
C ALA A 104 2.72 11.09 7.80
N GLY A 105 2.23 11.90 6.88
CA GLY A 105 1.02 12.71 7.09
C GLY A 105 -0.26 11.88 7.03
N ALA A 106 -0.25 10.83 6.22
CA ALA A 106 -1.31 9.83 6.14
C ALA A 106 -0.73 8.49 5.70
N MET A 107 -1.28 7.38 6.21
CA MET A 107 -0.86 6.03 5.83
C MET A 107 -2.06 5.09 5.78
N THR A 108 -2.15 4.28 4.72
CA THR A 108 -3.17 3.23 4.67
C THR A 108 -2.85 2.12 5.67
N PRO A 109 -3.83 1.66 6.48
CA PRO A 109 -3.61 0.56 7.40
C PRO A 109 -3.51 -0.80 6.67
N VAL A 110 -2.77 -1.73 7.26
CA VAL A 110 -2.77 -3.14 6.86
C VAL A 110 -3.05 -4.01 8.09
N PRO A 111 -4.13 -4.82 8.08
CA PRO A 111 -5.20 -4.89 7.09
C PRO A 111 -6.17 -3.71 7.16
N GLY A 112 -7.06 -3.60 6.17
CA GLY A 112 -8.20 -2.67 6.17
C GLY A 112 -8.02 -1.41 5.32
N GLY A 113 -6.88 -1.24 4.66
CA GLY A 113 -6.61 -0.13 3.74
C GLY A 113 -6.99 -0.45 2.29
N VAL A 114 -6.02 -0.83 1.47
CA VAL A 114 -6.19 -1.07 0.03
C VAL A 114 -7.08 -2.27 -0.30
N GLY A 115 -7.06 -3.31 0.54
CA GLY A 115 -7.83 -4.54 0.31
C GLY A 115 -9.34 -4.30 0.07
N PRO A 116 -10.06 -3.64 0.98
CA PRO A 116 -11.49 -3.31 0.81
C PRO A 116 -11.78 -2.48 -0.44
N LEU A 117 -10.88 -1.57 -0.82
CA LEU A 117 -11.01 -0.77 -2.05
C LEU A 117 -10.89 -1.65 -3.30
N THR A 118 -10.05 -2.68 -3.28
CA THR A 118 -9.94 -3.65 -4.38
C THR A 118 -11.27 -4.34 -4.64
N ILE A 119 -11.97 -4.77 -3.59
CA ILE A 119 -13.29 -5.42 -3.70
C ILE A 119 -14.33 -4.44 -4.28
N ALA A 120 -14.39 -3.23 -3.74
CA ALA A 120 -15.32 -2.20 -4.21
C ALA A 120 -15.10 -1.86 -5.70
N MET A 121 -13.84 -1.73 -6.11
CA MET A 121 -13.49 -1.45 -7.50
C MET A 121 -13.76 -2.64 -8.43
N LEU A 122 -13.56 -3.87 -7.97
CA LEU A 122 -13.91 -5.07 -8.73
C LEU A 122 -15.42 -5.10 -9.03
N MET A 123 -16.25 -4.85 -8.04
CA MET A 123 -17.70 -4.78 -8.23
C MET A 123 -18.10 -3.67 -9.20
N SER A 124 -17.55 -2.47 -9.02
CA SER A 124 -17.76 -1.33 -9.92
C SER A 124 -17.37 -1.68 -11.37
N ASN A 125 -16.20 -2.27 -11.57
CA ASN A 125 -15.69 -2.65 -12.89
C ASN A 125 -16.53 -3.77 -13.53
N THR A 126 -17.06 -4.71 -12.74
CA THR A 126 -17.94 -5.78 -13.21
C THR A 126 -19.25 -5.19 -13.77
N VAL A 127 -19.89 -4.27 -13.04
CA VAL A 127 -21.09 -3.57 -13.50
C VAL A 127 -20.79 -2.77 -14.76
N LYS A 128 -19.64 -2.08 -14.80
CA LYS A 128 -19.19 -1.30 -15.96
C LYS A 128 -19.02 -2.17 -17.20
N ALA A 129 -18.38 -3.33 -17.05
CA ALA A 129 -18.19 -4.29 -18.14
C ALA A 129 -19.53 -4.83 -18.66
N ALA A 130 -20.46 -5.15 -17.77
CA ALA A 130 -21.81 -5.60 -18.15
C ALA A 130 -22.56 -4.52 -18.96
N LYS A 131 -22.51 -3.26 -18.55
CA LYS A 131 -23.11 -2.13 -19.27
C LYS A 131 -22.50 -1.96 -20.66
N LEU A 132 -21.17 -1.97 -20.75
CA LEU A 132 -20.47 -1.88 -22.04
C LEU A 132 -20.86 -3.00 -23.01
N ARG A 133 -20.99 -4.24 -22.48
CA ARG A 133 -21.44 -5.39 -23.28
C ARG A 133 -22.86 -5.22 -23.83
N ARG A 134 -23.70 -4.45 -23.14
CA ARG A 134 -25.07 -4.12 -23.56
C ARG A 134 -25.16 -2.89 -24.46
N GLY A 135 -24.03 -2.27 -24.81
CA GLY A 135 -24.00 -1.04 -25.62
C GLY A 135 -24.40 0.22 -24.84
N GLU A 136 -24.48 0.13 -23.52
CA GLU A 136 -24.82 1.29 -22.68
C GLU A 136 -23.59 2.21 -22.51
N LYS A 137 -23.83 3.52 -22.50
CA LYS A 137 -22.79 4.51 -22.20
C LYS A 137 -22.35 4.37 -20.73
N VAL A 138 -21.07 4.28 -20.51
CA VAL A 138 -20.48 4.25 -19.17
C VAL A 138 -19.66 5.52 -18.99
N SER A 139 -19.89 6.26 -17.90
CA SER A 139 -19.04 7.39 -17.56
C SER A 139 -17.61 6.88 -17.34
N SER A 140 -16.64 7.43 -18.06
CA SER A 140 -15.24 7.25 -17.70
C SER A 140 -15.05 7.86 -16.31
N LEU A 141 -14.37 7.14 -15.40
CA LEU A 141 -13.72 7.79 -14.27
C LEU A 141 -12.59 8.64 -14.89
N ALA A 142 -12.96 9.79 -15.43
CA ALA A 142 -11.97 10.79 -15.77
C ALA A 142 -11.43 11.32 -14.44
N VAL A 143 -10.22 10.92 -14.09
CA VAL A 143 -9.41 11.72 -13.19
C VAL A 143 -9.18 13.03 -13.94
N ARG A 144 -9.92 14.07 -13.58
CA ARG A 144 -9.69 15.44 -14.05
C ARG A 144 -8.62 16.07 -13.18
#